data_f70ca1b00333277a48477804971b3c93
#
_entry.id   f70ca1b00333277a48477804971b3c93
#
_cell.length_a   1.000
_cell.length_b   1.000
_cell.length_c   1.000
_cell.angle_alpha   90.00
_cell.angle_beta   90.00
_cell.angle_gamma   90.00
#
_symmetry.space_group_name_H-M   'P 1'
#
loop_
_entity.id
_entity.type
_entity.pdbx_description
1 polymer ?
#
loop_
_entity_poly.entity_id
_entity_poly.type
_entity_poly.pdbx_seq_one_letter_code
_entity_poly.pdbx_strand_id
1 'polypeptide(L)'
;MTDRSTTLPTASAAALGVRQDALEAFVTALEQNGVELHGLAVVRRGHLVQLGAWTPWQQQRPTLAYSVSKTVTASCVGIAIGDGLLSLDDRVVEVLGPEVTGPVAPGVEQITVHQLLSMATGHTVDTLPAMLWKSDPIRAFCGQAPQAEPGSVFCYNNGATWLLGELVRRVTGERLVDFATRRFLAPLGITDLHWQESFGAEFGFSGCFLTVEQSAAIAELYRCDGVWQGERLLPEGWVERASREQISTAGEENAHSAMGYGYQLWWHPDGFRLDGAFAQYGIVLPEQEAVIAVTSGNFPSLGVMSAVLEHLQPGLAPLTDNPVQAGDPEQISGLEVPWPAGDGDPVGPVRTAGPVRNEQPAEALDQWWFPALADAAVGAQQGGWQLQLTLAGQPTAVDLGTSAWLTTELVAEQGHRVPVATRCRRDGATTTVSLAFIDTPHRLTLTLTEDGAVQRWNCPPLNGAPLAGLSVDYETVTPNRA
;
A
#
# COMPACT_ATOMS: atom_id res chain seq x y z
N MET A 1 19.39 -12.42 0.77
CA MET A 1 18.25 -11.62 1.24
C MET A 1 18.72 -10.89 2.47
N THR A 2 18.64 -9.57 2.51
CA THR A 2 18.86 -8.78 3.73
C THR A 2 17.77 -9.13 4.73
N ASP A 3 18.14 -9.28 6.00
CA ASP A 3 17.16 -9.41 7.08
C ASP A 3 16.36 -8.12 7.15
N ARG A 4 15.04 -8.19 6.96
CA ARG A 4 14.11 -7.06 6.98
C ARG A 4 13.19 -7.08 8.20
N SER A 5 13.58 -7.82 9.23
CA SER A 5 12.90 -7.82 10.52
C SER A 5 13.00 -6.43 11.16
N THR A 6 11.96 -6.04 11.87
CA THR A 6 11.96 -4.81 12.66
C THR A 6 12.65 -5.02 13.99
N THR A 7 12.78 -3.95 14.78
CA THR A 7 13.27 -4.03 16.17
C THR A 7 12.14 -4.30 17.18
N LEU A 8 10.95 -4.74 16.71
CA LEU A 8 9.85 -5.14 17.59
C LEU A 8 10.26 -6.34 18.44
N PRO A 9 10.15 -6.28 19.76
CA PRO A 9 10.28 -7.47 20.60
C PRO A 9 9.14 -8.45 20.30
N THR A 10 9.35 -9.72 20.56
CA THR A 10 8.38 -10.79 20.28
C THR A 10 7.86 -11.42 21.55
N ALA A 11 6.61 -11.90 21.52
CA ALA A 11 5.98 -12.64 22.61
C ALA A 11 4.93 -13.61 22.06
N SER A 12 4.52 -14.59 22.89
CA SER A 12 3.41 -15.48 22.55
C SER A 12 2.07 -14.71 22.55
N ALA A 13 1.22 -14.93 21.56
CA ALA A 13 -0.10 -14.36 21.45
C ALA A 13 -0.98 -14.64 22.68
N ALA A 14 -0.94 -15.88 23.18
CA ALA A 14 -1.69 -16.28 24.37
C ALA A 14 -1.23 -15.53 25.62
N ALA A 15 0.10 -15.29 25.78
CA ALA A 15 0.64 -14.53 26.92
C ALA A 15 0.16 -13.08 26.95
N LEU A 16 -0.20 -12.52 25.81
CA LEU A 16 -0.69 -11.16 25.67
C LEU A 16 -2.20 -11.11 25.35
N GLY A 17 -2.94 -12.17 25.64
CA GLY A 17 -4.39 -12.17 25.59
C GLY A 17 -4.98 -12.07 24.19
N VAL A 18 -4.25 -12.51 23.16
CA VAL A 18 -4.80 -12.69 21.82
C VAL A 18 -5.40 -14.10 21.74
N ARG A 19 -6.69 -14.18 21.52
CA ARG A 19 -7.41 -15.44 21.49
C ARG A 19 -7.27 -16.11 20.13
N GLN A 20 -6.84 -17.37 20.13
CA GLN A 20 -6.61 -18.17 18.92
C GLN A 20 -7.93 -18.37 18.13
N ASP A 21 -9.07 -18.60 18.83
CA ASP A 21 -10.38 -18.76 18.20
C ASP A 21 -10.86 -17.50 17.48
N ALA A 22 -10.49 -16.31 17.97
CA ALA A 22 -10.79 -15.06 17.30
C ALA A 22 -9.95 -14.86 16.03
N LEU A 23 -8.68 -15.26 16.06
CA LEU A 23 -7.82 -15.24 14.90
C LEU A 23 -8.33 -16.21 13.80
N GLU A 24 -8.73 -17.42 14.20
CA GLU A 24 -9.33 -18.40 13.29
C GLU A 24 -10.65 -17.90 12.71
N ALA A 25 -11.50 -17.27 13.53
CA ALA A 25 -12.75 -16.66 13.07
C ALA A 25 -12.50 -15.52 12.08
N PHE A 26 -11.49 -14.68 12.33
CA PHE A 26 -11.08 -13.62 11.43
C PHE A 26 -10.64 -14.18 10.07
N VAL A 27 -9.74 -15.16 10.04
CA VAL A 27 -9.28 -15.79 8.79
C VAL A 27 -10.46 -16.45 8.06
N THR A 28 -11.29 -17.20 8.78
CA THR A 28 -12.46 -17.86 8.20
C THR A 28 -13.46 -16.88 7.60
N ALA A 29 -13.71 -15.75 8.27
CA ALA A 29 -14.61 -14.71 7.76
C ALA A 29 -14.08 -14.09 6.45
N LEU A 30 -12.78 -13.86 6.36
CA LEU A 30 -12.14 -13.36 5.12
C LEU A 30 -12.29 -14.36 3.98
N GLU A 31 -11.99 -15.63 4.22
CA GLU A 31 -12.12 -16.69 3.21
C GLU A 31 -13.57 -16.84 2.71
N GLN A 32 -14.54 -16.85 3.63
CA GLN A 32 -15.97 -16.96 3.29
C GLN A 32 -16.48 -15.77 2.48
N ASN A 33 -15.93 -14.59 2.69
CA ASN A 33 -16.28 -13.37 1.97
C ASN A 33 -15.40 -13.13 0.73
N GLY A 34 -14.51 -14.07 0.38
CA GLY A 34 -13.62 -13.96 -0.77
C GLY A 34 -12.60 -12.81 -0.66
N VAL A 35 -12.28 -12.41 0.56
CA VAL A 35 -11.29 -11.37 0.84
C VAL A 35 -9.89 -11.98 0.79
N GLU A 36 -9.04 -11.42 -0.07
CA GLU A 36 -7.68 -11.91 -0.29
C GLU A 36 -6.69 -11.18 0.61
N LEU A 37 -6.12 -11.86 1.59
CA LEU A 37 -4.97 -11.38 2.35
C LEU A 37 -3.65 -11.88 1.77
N HIS A 38 -2.61 -11.08 1.96
CA HIS A 38 -1.23 -11.43 1.61
C HIS A 38 -0.32 -11.51 2.83
N GLY A 39 -0.60 -10.71 3.86
CA GLY A 39 0.14 -10.72 5.12
C GLY A 39 -0.69 -10.21 6.29
N LEU A 40 -0.35 -10.68 7.48
CA LEU A 40 -0.92 -10.27 8.76
C LEU A 40 0.19 -10.16 9.81
N ALA A 41 0.21 -9.04 10.54
CA ALA A 41 1.00 -8.89 11.76
C ALA A 41 0.12 -8.32 12.87
N VAL A 42 0.17 -8.92 14.05
CA VAL A 42 -0.50 -8.41 15.24
C VAL A 42 0.55 -8.04 16.27
N VAL A 43 0.53 -6.79 16.70
CA VAL A 43 1.35 -6.28 17.79
C VAL A 43 0.45 -6.05 18.99
N ARG A 44 0.87 -6.47 20.15
CA ARG A 44 0.17 -6.27 21.38
C ARG A 44 1.13 -5.81 22.48
N ARG A 45 0.83 -4.66 23.10
CA ARG A 45 1.66 -4.11 24.18
C ARG A 45 3.13 -3.97 23.79
N GLY A 46 3.39 -3.52 22.56
CA GLY A 46 4.75 -3.34 22.03
C GLY A 46 5.44 -4.60 21.54
N HIS A 47 4.78 -5.76 21.54
CA HIS A 47 5.37 -7.03 21.13
C HIS A 47 4.64 -7.58 19.90
N LEU A 48 5.41 -8.03 18.92
CA LEU A 48 4.88 -8.81 17.81
C LEU A 48 4.47 -10.20 18.34
N VAL A 49 3.19 -10.51 18.24
CA VAL A 49 2.61 -11.75 18.81
C VAL A 49 2.09 -12.70 17.74
N GLN A 50 1.85 -12.20 16.54
CA GLN A 50 1.36 -12.99 15.42
C GLN A 50 1.97 -12.46 14.12
N LEU A 51 2.44 -13.36 13.28
CA LEU A 51 2.92 -13.05 11.94
C LEU A 51 2.51 -14.14 10.97
N GLY A 52 2.00 -13.76 9.78
CA GLY A 52 1.57 -14.70 8.77
C GLY A 52 1.68 -14.12 7.36
N ALA A 53 1.87 -14.99 6.36
CA ALA A 53 1.81 -14.63 4.96
C ALA A 53 1.05 -15.68 4.16
N TRP A 54 0.28 -15.25 3.19
CA TRP A 54 -0.46 -16.10 2.25
C TRP A 54 0.36 -16.33 0.99
N THR A 55 0.75 -17.58 0.76
CA THR A 55 1.46 -17.97 -0.47
C THR A 55 0.70 -17.50 -1.71
N PRO A 56 1.36 -16.83 -2.70
CA PRO A 56 2.80 -16.78 -2.92
C PRO A 56 3.54 -15.62 -2.25
N TRP A 57 2.88 -14.71 -1.54
CA TRP A 57 3.55 -13.64 -0.81
C TRP A 57 4.35 -14.19 0.38
N GLN A 58 5.36 -13.45 0.80
CA GLN A 58 6.31 -13.87 1.84
C GLN A 58 6.48 -12.78 2.89
N GLN A 59 6.63 -13.15 4.15
CA GLN A 59 6.77 -12.22 5.28
C GLN A 59 7.92 -11.23 5.11
N GLN A 60 9.07 -11.71 4.60
CA GLN A 60 10.30 -10.93 4.44
C GLN A 60 10.33 -10.09 3.13
N ARG A 61 9.33 -10.23 2.27
CA ARG A 61 9.29 -9.52 1.01
C ARG A 61 8.45 -8.26 1.13
N PRO A 62 9.04 -7.07 0.89
CA PRO A 62 8.27 -5.84 0.92
C PRO A 62 7.32 -5.79 -0.28
N THR A 63 6.15 -5.23 -0.05
CA THR A 63 5.13 -5.02 -1.07
C THR A 63 4.74 -3.55 -1.11
N LEU A 64 4.27 -3.09 -2.28
CA LEU A 64 3.80 -1.72 -2.47
C LEU A 64 2.67 -1.40 -1.48
N ALA A 65 2.98 -0.53 -0.52
CA ALA A 65 2.08 -0.16 0.57
C ALA A 65 1.10 0.97 0.19
N TYR A 66 1.17 1.46 -1.04
CA TYR A 66 0.30 2.54 -1.52
C TYR A 66 0.26 3.74 -0.56
N SER A 67 -0.93 4.18 -0.17
CA SER A 67 -1.11 5.39 0.62
C SER A 67 -0.68 5.28 2.09
N VAL A 68 -0.25 4.12 2.59
CA VAL A 68 0.50 4.03 3.85
C VAL A 68 1.73 4.96 3.81
N SER A 69 2.31 5.18 2.65
CA SER A 69 3.38 6.16 2.40
C SER A 69 3.07 7.56 2.93
N LYS A 70 1.79 7.96 2.91
CA LYS A 70 1.34 9.27 3.40
C LYS A 70 1.64 9.48 4.88
N THR A 71 1.52 8.42 5.68
CA THR A 71 1.85 8.48 7.11
C THR A 71 3.35 8.68 7.33
N VAL A 72 4.20 8.06 6.48
CA VAL A 72 5.64 8.29 6.50
C VAL A 72 5.96 9.74 6.17
N THR A 73 5.35 10.30 5.13
CA THR A 73 5.49 11.72 4.75
C THR A 73 5.02 12.65 5.87
N ALA A 74 3.85 12.38 6.47
CA ALA A 74 3.33 13.18 7.59
C ALA A 74 4.25 13.13 8.81
N SER A 75 4.85 11.97 9.10
CA SER A 75 5.86 11.83 10.16
C SER A 75 7.06 12.75 9.91
N CYS A 76 7.56 12.81 8.67
CA CYS A 76 8.64 13.72 8.29
C CYS A 76 8.25 15.19 8.50
N VAL A 77 7.03 15.58 8.12
CA VAL A 77 6.51 16.94 8.38
C VAL A 77 6.44 17.22 9.87
N GLY A 78 5.92 16.27 10.67
CA GLY A 78 5.86 16.40 12.12
C GLY A 78 7.24 16.60 12.75
N ILE A 79 8.24 15.84 12.30
CA ILE A 79 9.62 15.98 12.74
C ILE A 79 10.20 17.34 12.35
N ALA A 80 9.98 17.81 11.12
CA ALA A 80 10.43 19.12 10.67
C ALA A 80 9.77 20.25 11.49
N ILE A 81 8.51 20.09 11.89
CA ILE A 81 7.83 21.03 12.83
C ILE A 81 8.48 20.97 14.22
N GLY A 82 8.75 19.79 14.75
CA GLY A 82 9.43 19.62 16.03
C GLY A 82 10.84 20.22 16.06
N ASP A 83 11.54 20.21 14.93
CA ASP A 83 12.85 20.84 14.75
C ASP A 83 12.76 22.36 14.55
N GLY A 84 11.56 22.94 14.46
CA GLY A 84 11.34 24.37 14.24
C GLY A 84 11.64 24.82 12.79
N LEU A 85 11.71 23.89 11.84
CA LEU A 85 11.96 24.17 10.43
C LEU A 85 10.68 24.49 9.66
N LEU A 86 9.53 24.10 10.19
CA LEU A 86 8.21 24.24 9.59
C LEU A 86 7.17 24.49 10.68
N SER A 87 6.06 25.13 10.32
CA SER A 87 4.89 25.33 11.17
C SER A 87 3.62 24.90 10.45
N LEU A 88 2.60 24.50 11.21
CA LEU A 88 1.28 24.17 10.64
C LEU A 88 0.61 25.36 9.96
N ASP A 89 0.91 26.58 10.42
CA ASP A 89 0.32 27.82 9.91
C ASP A 89 1.12 28.42 8.75
N ASP A 90 2.28 27.85 8.41
CA ASP A 90 3.09 28.33 7.30
C ASP A 90 2.33 28.22 5.98
N ARG A 91 2.39 29.30 5.19
CA ARG A 91 1.83 29.31 3.83
C ARG A 91 2.74 28.52 2.90
N VAL A 92 2.14 27.54 2.21
CA VAL A 92 2.87 26.61 1.35
C VAL A 92 3.70 27.35 0.29
N VAL A 93 3.12 28.37 -0.36
CA VAL A 93 3.83 29.16 -1.39
C VAL A 93 4.99 29.97 -0.84
N GLU A 94 4.93 30.40 0.43
CA GLU A 94 6.01 31.13 1.10
C GLU A 94 7.19 30.20 1.43
N VAL A 95 6.90 28.97 1.92
CA VAL A 95 7.93 27.97 2.22
C VAL A 95 8.64 27.51 0.93
N LEU A 96 7.88 27.26 -0.15
CA LEU A 96 8.46 26.90 -1.44
C LEU A 96 9.28 28.03 -2.05
N GLY A 97 8.86 29.28 -1.82
CA GLY A 97 9.61 30.47 -2.23
C GLY A 97 9.97 30.49 -3.72
N PRO A 98 11.29 30.49 -4.06
CA PRO A 98 11.75 30.56 -5.44
C PRO A 98 11.40 29.32 -6.31
N GLU A 99 10.94 28.23 -5.73
CA GLU A 99 10.48 27.06 -6.47
C GLU A 99 9.08 27.26 -7.09
N VAL A 100 8.36 28.31 -6.67
CA VAL A 100 7.11 28.76 -7.31
C VAL A 100 7.45 29.57 -8.56
N THR A 101 7.56 28.91 -9.71
CA THR A 101 8.08 29.54 -10.94
C THR A 101 7.01 30.19 -11.83
N GLY A 102 5.75 30.14 -11.45
CA GLY A 102 4.64 30.61 -12.26
C GLY A 102 3.60 31.43 -11.48
N PRO A 103 2.52 31.82 -12.13
CA PRO A 103 1.42 32.50 -11.45
C PRO A 103 0.77 31.54 -10.43
N VAL A 104 0.45 32.09 -9.26
CA VAL A 104 -0.31 31.41 -8.21
C VAL A 104 -1.79 31.71 -8.45
N ALA A 105 -2.60 30.68 -8.57
CA ALA A 105 -4.03 30.81 -8.74
C ALA A 105 -4.70 31.36 -7.47
N PRO A 106 -5.78 32.17 -7.58
CA PRO A 106 -6.46 32.74 -6.42
C PRO A 106 -6.89 31.66 -5.42
N GLY A 107 -6.57 31.87 -4.13
CA GLY A 107 -6.84 30.96 -3.02
C GLY A 107 -5.69 30.02 -2.67
N VAL A 108 -4.80 29.69 -3.60
CA VAL A 108 -3.64 28.82 -3.34
C VAL A 108 -2.65 29.48 -2.37
N GLU A 109 -2.51 30.81 -2.44
CA GLU A 109 -1.68 31.59 -1.53
C GLU A 109 -2.14 31.52 -0.06
N GLN A 110 -3.35 31.02 0.18
CA GLN A 110 -3.89 30.85 1.53
C GLN A 110 -3.66 29.46 2.11
N ILE A 111 -3.31 28.49 1.27
CA ILE A 111 -3.13 27.11 1.72
C ILE A 111 -1.96 27.00 2.69
N THR A 112 -2.20 26.37 3.85
CA THR A 112 -1.22 26.13 4.89
C THR A 112 -0.77 24.67 4.92
N VAL A 113 0.31 24.41 5.65
CA VAL A 113 0.79 23.04 5.94
C VAL A 113 -0.30 22.19 6.62
N HIS A 114 -1.06 22.78 7.56
CA HIS A 114 -2.21 22.14 8.19
C HIS A 114 -3.22 21.63 7.17
N GLN A 115 -3.57 22.45 6.18
CA GLN A 115 -4.57 22.11 5.17
C GLN A 115 -4.07 21.06 4.18
N LEU A 116 -2.77 21.01 3.88
CA LEU A 116 -2.20 19.90 3.14
C LEU A 116 -2.28 18.59 3.93
N LEU A 117 -1.88 18.60 5.21
CA LEU A 117 -1.89 17.42 6.09
C LEU A 117 -3.30 16.86 6.28
N SER A 118 -4.29 17.73 6.44
CA SER A 118 -5.69 17.35 6.70
C SER A 118 -6.53 17.12 5.44
N MET A 119 -5.93 17.16 4.23
CA MET A 119 -6.68 17.01 2.96
C MET A 119 -7.77 18.08 2.78
N ALA A 120 -7.55 19.29 3.29
CA ALA A 120 -8.52 20.38 3.33
C ALA A 120 -8.05 21.60 2.53
N THR A 121 -7.42 21.39 1.38
CA THR A 121 -6.85 22.45 0.55
C THR A 121 -7.89 23.33 -0.15
N GLY A 122 -9.19 23.01 -0.03
CA GLY A 122 -10.27 23.68 -0.73
C GLY A 122 -10.49 23.21 -2.17
N HIS A 123 -9.63 22.33 -2.68
CA HIS A 123 -9.91 21.63 -3.93
C HIS A 123 -11.01 20.58 -3.71
N THR A 124 -11.86 20.38 -4.71
CA THR A 124 -12.93 19.36 -4.70
C THR A 124 -12.59 18.15 -5.57
N VAL A 125 -11.40 18.16 -6.17
CA VAL A 125 -10.84 17.06 -6.95
C VAL A 125 -9.35 16.92 -6.63
N ASP A 126 -8.80 15.71 -6.78
CA ASP A 126 -7.38 15.47 -6.62
C ASP A 126 -6.56 16.29 -7.63
N THR A 127 -5.58 17.03 -7.15
CA THR A 127 -4.72 17.87 -7.99
C THR A 127 -3.64 17.08 -8.72
N LEU A 128 -3.34 15.85 -8.28
CA LEU A 128 -2.27 15.03 -8.84
C LEU A 128 -2.38 14.77 -10.34
N PRO A 129 -3.56 14.47 -10.93
CA PRO A 129 -3.66 14.21 -12.37
C PRO A 129 -3.17 15.38 -13.24
N ALA A 130 -3.33 16.60 -12.78
CA ALA A 130 -2.83 17.81 -13.48
C ALA A 130 -1.31 18.02 -13.26
N MET A 131 -0.73 17.41 -12.25
CA MET A 131 0.70 17.49 -11.91
C MET A 131 1.51 16.38 -12.57
N LEU A 132 0.90 15.20 -12.75
CA LEU A 132 1.57 14.02 -13.32
C LEU A 132 2.17 14.35 -14.69
N TRP A 133 3.40 13.89 -14.91
CA TRP A 133 4.15 14.04 -16.15
C TRP A 133 4.45 15.50 -16.55
N LYS A 134 4.31 16.46 -15.63
CA LYS A 134 4.75 17.84 -15.83
C LYS A 134 6.20 18.00 -15.43
N SER A 135 6.96 18.77 -16.18
CA SER A 135 8.36 19.12 -15.85
C SER A 135 8.47 20.03 -14.62
N ASP A 136 7.37 20.64 -14.19
CA ASP A 136 7.26 21.50 -13.02
C ASP A 136 5.95 21.22 -12.29
N PRO A 137 5.92 20.18 -11.43
CA PRO A 137 4.73 19.82 -10.66
C PRO A 137 4.30 20.88 -9.64
N ILE A 138 5.24 21.66 -9.06
CA ILE A 138 4.94 22.76 -8.13
C ILE A 138 4.12 23.83 -8.84
N ARG A 139 4.58 24.25 -10.01
CA ARG A 139 3.83 25.19 -10.85
C ARG A 139 2.47 24.66 -11.22
N ALA A 140 2.38 23.36 -11.55
CA ALA A 140 1.11 22.75 -11.92
C ALA A 140 0.12 22.73 -10.76
N PHE A 141 0.58 22.45 -9.52
CA PHE A 141 -0.24 22.58 -8.32
C PHE A 141 -0.69 24.03 -8.09
N CYS A 142 0.27 24.96 -8.07
CA CYS A 142 -0.01 26.39 -7.81
C CYS A 142 -0.95 27.04 -8.84
N GLY A 143 -1.03 26.48 -10.03
CA GLY A 143 -1.94 26.92 -11.08
C GLY A 143 -3.40 26.45 -10.96
N GLN A 144 -3.71 25.57 -9.99
CA GLN A 144 -5.05 25.01 -9.78
C GLN A 144 -5.75 25.77 -8.65
N ALA A 145 -6.71 26.61 -9.00
CA ALA A 145 -7.50 27.34 -8.00
C ALA A 145 -8.39 26.36 -7.20
N PRO A 146 -8.40 26.42 -5.85
CA PRO A 146 -9.38 25.70 -5.05
C PRO A 146 -10.80 26.19 -5.36
N GLN A 147 -11.78 25.26 -5.31
CA GLN A 147 -13.19 25.54 -5.60
C GLN A 147 -13.98 25.95 -4.35
N ALA A 148 -13.39 25.74 -3.17
CA ALA A 148 -13.92 26.12 -1.87
C ALA A 148 -12.84 26.84 -1.04
N GLU A 149 -13.24 27.45 0.06
CA GLU A 149 -12.28 28.04 0.99
C GLU A 149 -11.35 26.96 1.59
N PRO A 150 -10.02 27.15 1.58
CA PRO A 150 -9.10 26.23 2.25
C PRO A 150 -9.48 25.98 3.72
N GLY A 151 -9.58 24.72 4.12
CA GLY A 151 -10.04 24.30 5.44
C GLY A 151 -11.52 23.94 5.52
N SER A 152 -12.34 24.21 4.49
CA SER A 152 -13.81 24.05 4.56
C SER A 152 -14.34 22.72 4.03
N VAL A 153 -13.61 22.04 3.15
CA VAL A 153 -14.03 20.78 2.52
C VAL A 153 -12.91 19.74 2.53
N PHE A 154 -13.29 18.50 2.77
CA PHE A 154 -12.39 17.37 2.57
C PHE A 154 -12.33 17.00 1.09
N CYS A 155 -11.14 16.76 0.61
CA CYS A 155 -10.91 16.11 -0.68
C CYS A 155 -9.63 15.30 -0.60
N TYR A 156 -9.73 13.98 -0.76
CA TYR A 156 -8.55 13.13 -0.78
C TYR A 156 -7.64 13.51 -1.95
N ASN A 157 -6.51 14.15 -1.66
CA ASN A 157 -5.68 14.87 -2.62
C ASN A 157 -4.22 14.40 -2.57
N ASN A 158 -3.85 13.56 -3.52
CA ASN A 158 -2.48 13.02 -3.63
C ASN A 158 -1.46 14.11 -3.95
N GLY A 159 -1.85 15.12 -4.74
CA GLY A 159 -0.98 16.26 -5.03
C GLY A 159 -0.65 17.09 -3.80
N ALA A 160 -1.58 17.20 -2.83
CA ALA A 160 -1.30 17.85 -1.54
C ALA A 160 -0.23 17.09 -0.75
N THR A 161 -0.27 15.75 -0.74
CA THR A 161 0.76 14.95 -0.04
C THR A 161 2.11 14.98 -0.76
N TRP A 162 2.11 14.95 -2.10
CA TRP A 162 3.35 15.13 -2.86
C TRP A 162 4.03 16.45 -2.46
N LEU A 163 3.25 17.52 -2.33
CA LEU A 163 3.75 18.84 -1.95
C LEU A 163 4.30 18.84 -0.51
N LEU A 164 3.71 18.08 0.43
CA LEU A 164 4.28 17.90 1.78
C LEU A 164 5.70 17.33 1.72
N GLY A 165 5.95 16.34 0.84
CA GLY A 165 7.29 15.80 0.60
C GLY A 165 8.27 16.87 0.11
N GLU A 166 7.83 17.72 -0.83
CA GLU A 166 8.63 18.84 -1.33
C GLU A 166 8.91 19.89 -0.26
N LEU A 167 7.96 20.19 0.63
CA LEU A 167 8.20 21.08 1.77
C LEU A 167 9.29 20.52 2.70
N VAL A 168 9.23 19.22 3.02
CA VAL A 168 10.28 18.56 3.84
C VAL A 168 11.63 18.69 3.13
N ARG A 169 11.72 18.34 1.85
CA ARG A 169 12.95 18.46 1.06
C ARG A 169 13.48 19.91 1.07
N ARG A 170 12.58 20.86 0.94
CA ARG A 170 12.93 22.30 0.90
C ARG A 170 13.54 22.79 2.20
N VAL A 171 12.93 22.45 3.34
CA VAL A 171 13.36 22.97 4.64
C VAL A 171 14.52 22.21 5.27
N THR A 172 14.70 20.93 4.90
CA THR A 172 15.78 20.07 5.41
C THR A 172 16.99 20.02 4.50
N GLY A 173 16.80 20.23 3.19
CA GLY A 173 17.82 20.01 2.17
C GLY A 173 18.12 18.54 1.88
N GLU A 174 17.33 17.61 2.42
CA GLU A 174 17.49 16.16 2.27
C GLU A 174 16.37 15.59 1.39
N ARG A 175 16.64 14.45 0.75
CA ARG A 175 15.58 13.65 0.11
C ARG A 175 14.62 13.12 1.18
N LEU A 176 13.35 12.96 0.82
CA LEU A 176 12.32 12.52 1.76
C LEU A 176 12.65 11.14 2.37
N VAL A 177 13.10 10.18 1.54
CA VAL A 177 13.48 8.84 1.99
C VAL A 177 14.69 8.87 2.93
N ASP A 178 15.70 9.68 2.63
CA ASP A 178 16.92 9.79 3.44
C ASP A 178 16.59 10.42 4.82
N PHE A 179 15.79 11.48 4.81
CA PHE A 179 15.31 12.12 6.02
C PHE A 179 14.47 11.17 6.90
N ALA A 180 13.50 10.47 6.30
CA ALA A 180 12.65 9.50 6.99
C ALA A 180 13.49 8.37 7.61
N THR A 181 14.39 7.77 6.81
CA THR A 181 15.26 6.67 7.26
C THR A 181 16.12 7.10 8.42
N ARG A 182 16.80 8.24 8.32
CA ARG A 182 17.69 8.74 9.37
C ARG A 182 16.95 9.13 10.64
N ARG A 183 15.75 9.74 10.52
CA ARG A 183 15.07 10.36 11.65
C ARG A 183 14.21 9.40 12.46
N PHE A 184 13.57 8.41 11.84
CA PHE A 184 12.69 7.51 12.57
C PHE A 184 12.62 6.06 12.03
N LEU A 185 12.88 5.80 10.75
CA LEU A 185 12.71 4.45 10.23
C LEU A 185 13.85 3.51 10.63
N ALA A 186 15.10 3.99 10.65
CA ALA A 186 16.24 3.16 11.04
C ALA A 186 16.14 2.62 12.48
N PRO A 187 15.72 3.39 13.51
CA PRO A 187 15.44 2.85 14.83
C PRO A 187 14.37 1.75 14.86
N LEU A 188 13.43 1.75 13.91
CA LEU A 188 12.43 0.69 13.75
C LEU A 188 12.99 -0.57 13.05
N GLY A 189 14.25 -0.54 12.61
CA GLY A 189 14.86 -1.60 11.79
C GLY A 189 14.63 -1.44 10.28
N ILE A 190 14.05 -0.33 9.83
CA ILE A 190 13.75 -0.06 8.42
C ILE A 190 14.88 0.80 7.85
N THR A 191 15.90 0.16 7.26
CA THR A 191 17.13 0.81 6.80
C THR A 191 17.28 0.89 5.28
N ASP A 192 16.44 0.13 4.55
CA ASP A 192 16.49 -0.02 3.09
C ASP A 192 15.13 0.24 2.45
N LEU A 193 14.41 1.27 2.89
CA LEU A 193 13.12 1.63 2.33
C LEU A 193 13.29 2.01 0.85
N HIS A 194 12.66 1.23 -0.02
CA HIS A 194 12.46 1.65 -1.41
C HIS A 194 11.20 2.51 -1.52
N TRP A 195 11.35 3.66 -2.17
CA TRP A 195 10.26 4.61 -2.40
C TRP A 195 10.25 5.05 -3.86
N GLN A 196 9.16 4.80 -4.56
CA GLN A 196 9.02 5.20 -5.96
C GLN A 196 9.15 6.72 -6.13
N GLU A 197 9.79 7.12 -7.20
CA GLU A 197 10.09 8.51 -7.54
C GLU A 197 9.48 8.92 -8.88
N SER A 198 9.27 10.22 -9.04
CA SER A 198 9.02 10.86 -10.32
C SER A 198 9.65 12.25 -10.32
N PHE A 199 10.27 12.64 -11.42
CA PHE A 199 10.94 13.94 -11.58
C PHE A 199 12.01 14.25 -10.52
N GLY A 200 12.67 13.21 -9.99
CA GLY A 200 13.73 13.34 -9.00
C GLY A 200 13.27 13.60 -7.56
N ALA A 201 12.01 13.28 -7.28
CA ALA A 201 11.43 13.32 -5.93
C ALA A 201 10.59 12.06 -5.69
N GLU A 202 10.58 11.60 -4.45
CA GLU A 202 9.71 10.52 -4.01
C GLU A 202 8.23 10.94 -4.14
N PHE A 203 7.35 9.98 -4.44
CA PHE A 203 5.91 10.27 -4.57
C PHE A 203 5.29 10.86 -3.31
N GLY A 204 5.81 10.53 -2.13
CA GLY A 204 5.26 10.99 -0.86
C GLY A 204 3.86 10.46 -0.55
N PHE A 205 2.95 10.50 -1.52
CA PHE A 205 1.56 10.05 -1.38
C PHE A 205 1.39 8.53 -1.57
N SER A 206 2.36 7.86 -2.16
CA SER A 206 2.39 6.43 -2.50
C SER A 206 3.83 5.98 -2.67
N GLY A 207 4.06 4.72 -3.03
CA GLY A 207 5.33 4.26 -3.57
C GLY A 207 6.29 3.64 -2.55
N CYS A 208 6.01 3.66 -1.24
CA CYS A 208 6.79 2.89 -0.28
C CYS A 208 6.56 1.39 -0.47
N PHE A 209 7.64 0.62 -0.42
CA PHE A 209 7.58 -0.84 -0.33
C PHE A 209 7.91 -1.26 1.10
N LEU A 210 6.95 -1.88 1.77
CA LEU A 210 7.06 -2.28 3.18
C LEU A 210 6.66 -3.75 3.34
N THR A 211 7.31 -4.44 4.26
CA THR A 211 6.76 -5.70 4.77
C THR A 211 5.57 -5.41 5.69
N VAL A 212 4.71 -6.41 5.94
CA VAL A 212 3.59 -6.24 6.88
C VAL A 212 4.10 -5.93 8.29
N GLU A 213 5.23 -6.51 8.69
CA GLU A 213 5.88 -6.22 9.97
C GLU A 213 6.41 -4.79 10.07
N GLN A 214 6.99 -4.26 9.00
CA GLN A 214 7.43 -2.85 8.94
C GLN A 214 6.25 -1.88 9.04
N SER A 215 5.13 -2.19 8.37
CA SER A 215 3.89 -1.42 8.51
C SER A 215 3.36 -1.46 9.95
N ALA A 216 3.43 -2.63 10.60
CA ALA A 216 3.06 -2.78 12.02
C ALA A 216 3.97 -1.95 12.94
N ALA A 217 5.28 -1.91 12.69
CA ALA A 217 6.22 -1.13 13.49
C ALA A 217 5.96 0.37 13.38
N ILE A 218 5.66 0.88 12.18
CA ILE A 218 5.28 2.29 11.98
C ILE A 218 3.97 2.59 12.74
N ALA A 219 2.97 1.73 12.64
CA ALA A 219 1.70 1.90 13.35
C ALA A 219 1.89 1.83 14.88
N GLU A 220 2.76 0.94 15.37
CA GLU A 220 3.10 0.83 16.79
C GLU A 220 3.82 2.06 17.33
N LEU A 221 4.71 2.69 16.54
CA LEU A 221 5.31 3.98 16.90
C LEU A 221 4.23 5.03 17.16
N TYR A 222 3.19 5.07 16.34
CA TYR A 222 2.03 5.96 16.54
C TYR A 222 1.22 5.55 17.78
N ARG A 223 0.99 4.26 18.03
CA ARG A 223 0.31 3.79 19.25
C ARG A 223 1.06 4.21 20.51
N CYS A 224 2.38 4.22 20.47
CA CYS A 224 3.27 4.61 21.56
C CYS A 224 3.58 6.12 21.61
N ASP A 225 2.72 6.98 21.08
CA ASP A 225 2.88 8.44 21.07
C ASP A 225 4.26 8.90 20.52
N GLY A 226 4.76 8.21 19.50
CA GLY A 226 6.04 8.55 18.87
C GLY A 226 7.29 8.18 19.69
N VAL A 227 7.13 7.38 20.75
CA VAL A 227 8.24 6.84 21.55
C VAL A 227 8.52 5.40 21.16
N TRP A 228 9.77 5.08 20.83
CA TRP A 228 10.24 3.76 20.47
C TRP A 228 11.40 3.33 21.37
N GLN A 229 11.21 2.23 22.10
CA GLN A 229 12.22 1.70 23.03
C GLN A 229 12.81 2.76 23.98
N GLY A 230 11.99 3.71 24.41
CA GLY A 230 12.38 4.79 25.32
C GLY A 230 12.95 6.04 24.64
N GLU A 231 13.16 6.02 23.33
CA GLU A 231 13.58 7.16 22.53
C GLU A 231 12.38 7.82 21.85
N ARG A 232 12.26 9.15 21.91
CA ARG A 232 11.21 9.90 21.21
C ARG A 232 11.64 10.17 19.78
N LEU A 233 10.98 9.53 18.84
CA LEU A 233 11.22 9.67 17.41
C LEU A 233 10.27 10.68 16.74
N LEU A 234 9.01 10.76 17.20
CA LEU A 234 8.08 11.80 16.75
C LEU A 234 7.90 12.86 17.87
N PRO A 235 7.71 14.12 17.49
CA PRO A 235 7.58 15.22 18.48
C PRO A 235 6.44 14.98 19.45
N GLU A 236 6.59 15.47 20.68
CA GLU A 236 5.53 15.44 21.69
C GLU A 236 4.26 16.14 21.19
N GLY A 237 3.10 15.49 21.40
CA GLY A 237 1.79 15.96 20.95
C GLY A 237 1.55 15.84 19.44
N TRP A 238 2.52 15.33 18.67
CA TRP A 238 2.32 15.12 17.24
C TRP A 238 1.27 14.04 16.98
N VAL A 239 1.41 12.88 17.61
CA VAL A 239 0.51 11.77 17.41
C VAL A 239 -0.92 12.10 17.82
N GLU A 240 -1.11 12.71 19.01
CA GLU A 240 -2.42 13.19 19.46
C GLU A 240 -3.09 14.09 18.42
N ARG A 241 -2.32 15.02 17.86
CA ARG A 241 -2.83 15.93 16.83
C ARG A 241 -3.10 15.25 15.52
N ALA A 242 -2.21 14.35 15.07
CA ALA A 242 -2.31 13.67 13.78
C ALA A 242 -3.44 12.63 13.75
N SER A 243 -3.71 11.98 14.88
CA SER A 243 -4.69 10.87 14.95
C SER A 243 -6.12 11.30 15.28
N ARG A 244 -6.36 12.57 15.64
CA ARG A 244 -7.73 13.07 15.87
C ARG A 244 -8.35 13.58 14.56
N GLU A 245 -9.67 13.68 14.54
CA GLU A 245 -10.39 14.31 13.44
C GLU A 245 -9.95 15.77 13.28
N GLN A 246 -9.43 16.13 12.11
CA GLN A 246 -9.09 17.48 11.69
C GLN A 246 -10.13 18.05 10.73
N ILE A 247 -10.78 17.17 9.97
CA ILE A 247 -11.86 17.51 9.04
C ILE A 247 -12.84 16.35 8.94
N SER A 248 -14.12 16.69 8.80
CA SER A 248 -15.20 15.72 8.62
C SER A 248 -15.14 15.10 7.22
N THR A 249 -15.29 13.79 7.17
CA THR A 249 -15.39 12.99 5.95
C THR A 249 -16.77 12.35 5.77
N ALA A 250 -17.79 12.89 6.42
CA ALA A 250 -19.16 12.32 6.42
C ALA A 250 -19.78 12.19 5.01
N GLY A 251 -19.17 12.79 3.99
CA GLY A 251 -19.59 12.65 2.58
C GLY A 251 -18.97 11.47 1.84
N GLU A 252 -18.03 10.74 2.45
CA GLU A 252 -17.39 9.57 1.84
C GLU A 252 -18.37 8.39 1.76
N GLU A 253 -18.37 7.69 0.61
CA GLU A 253 -19.26 6.55 0.38
C GLU A 253 -18.90 5.32 1.23
N ASN A 254 -17.60 5.15 1.52
CA ASN A 254 -17.11 4.08 2.36
C ASN A 254 -17.36 4.40 3.84
N ALA A 255 -18.18 3.60 4.52
CA ALA A 255 -18.52 3.80 5.92
C ALA A 255 -17.30 3.91 6.85
N HIS A 256 -16.22 3.17 6.58
CA HIS A 256 -14.97 3.26 7.35
C HIS A 256 -14.12 4.49 7.02
N SER A 257 -14.44 5.19 5.93
CA SER A 257 -13.80 6.45 5.54
C SER A 257 -14.67 7.68 5.88
N ALA A 258 -15.95 7.49 6.17
CA ALA A 258 -16.88 8.55 6.53
C ALA A 258 -16.78 9.00 8.00
N MET A 259 -15.81 8.49 8.77
CA MET A 259 -15.72 8.72 10.22
C MET A 259 -14.84 9.91 10.61
N GLY A 260 -14.00 10.41 9.71
CA GLY A 260 -13.11 11.56 9.93
C GLY A 260 -11.70 11.32 9.40
N TYR A 261 -10.96 12.42 9.19
CA TYR A 261 -9.58 12.39 8.73
C TYR A 261 -8.69 13.27 9.60
N GLY A 262 -7.53 12.74 9.96
CA GLY A 262 -6.50 13.42 10.70
C GLY A 262 -5.40 13.98 9.80
N TYR A 263 -4.14 13.92 10.23
CA TYR A 263 -2.98 14.25 9.40
C TYR A 263 -2.47 12.99 8.70
N GLN A 264 -2.99 12.77 7.51
CA GLN A 264 -2.67 11.61 6.65
C GLN A 264 -3.00 10.25 7.33
N LEU A 265 -4.02 10.26 8.20
CA LEU A 265 -4.56 9.11 8.93
C LEU A 265 -6.09 9.14 8.88
N TRP A 266 -6.71 7.99 8.69
CA TRP A 266 -8.15 7.84 8.83
C TRP A 266 -8.52 7.59 10.28
N TRP A 267 -9.43 8.40 10.78
CA TRP A 267 -9.94 8.28 12.14
C TRP A 267 -11.12 7.30 12.21
N HIS A 268 -11.28 6.62 13.35
CA HIS A 268 -12.47 5.86 13.70
C HIS A 268 -12.66 5.86 15.23
N PRO A 269 -13.88 5.55 15.76
CA PRO A 269 -14.19 5.67 17.19
C PRO A 269 -13.25 4.88 18.11
N ASP A 270 -12.76 3.72 17.66
CA ASP A 270 -11.86 2.86 18.44
C ASP A 270 -10.38 3.20 18.26
N GLY A 271 -10.06 4.19 17.41
CA GLY A 271 -8.67 4.56 17.13
C GLY A 271 -8.46 5.24 15.78
N PHE A 272 -7.45 4.80 15.05
CA PHE A 272 -7.11 5.34 13.74
C PHE A 272 -6.33 4.31 12.93
N ARG A 273 -6.13 4.59 11.66
CA ARG A 273 -5.35 3.70 10.79
C ARG A 273 -4.50 4.43 9.77
N LEU A 274 -3.33 3.84 9.48
CA LEU A 274 -2.60 4.00 8.25
C LEU A 274 -3.40 3.25 7.18
N ASP A 275 -3.60 3.87 6.01
CA ASP A 275 -4.51 3.31 5.00
C ASP A 275 -3.89 3.43 3.61
N GLY A 276 -3.76 2.30 2.94
CA GLY A 276 -3.34 2.19 1.55
C GLY A 276 -4.38 1.45 0.72
N ALA A 277 -4.42 1.75 -0.56
CA ALA A 277 -5.31 1.11 -1.51
C ALA A 277 -5.25 -0.42 -1.37
N PHE A 278 -6.39 -1.08 -1.61
CA PHE A 278 -6.54 -2.55 -1.57
C PHE A 278 -6.36 -3.16 -0.17
N ALA A 279 -6.64 -2.39 0.88
CA ALA A 279 -6.49 -2.76 2.28
C ALA A 279 -5.03 -3.06 2.69
N GLN A 280 -4.12 -2.16 2.35
CA GLN A 280 -2.83 -2.07 3.02
C GLN A 280 -3.06 -1.27 4.31
N TYR A 281 -3.20 -1.92 5.46
CA TYR A 281 -3.59 -1.25 6.70
C TYR A 281 -2.58 -1.40 7.82
N GLY A 282 -2.46 -0.36 8.64
CA GLY A 282 -1.92 -0.41 9.99
C GLY A 282 -2.97 0.15 10.95
N ILE A 283 -3.82 -0.72 11.52
CA ILE A 283 -4.93 -0.35 12.38
C ILE A 283 -4.43 -0.22 13.81
N VAL A 284 -4.61 0.94 14.41
CA VAL A 284 -4.20 1.24 15.78
C VAL A 284 -5.42 1.25 16.67
N LEU A 285 -5.41 0.43 17.71
CA LEU A 285 -6.45 0.27 18.72
C LEU A 285 -5.86 0.61 20.10
N PRO A 286 -5.88 1.90 20.49
CA PRO A 286 -5.20 2.36 21.70
C PRO A 286 -5.72 1.72 22.99
N GLU A 287 -7.04 1.56 23.15
CA GLU A 287 -7.63 0.96 24.34
C GLU A 287 -7.27 -0.52 24.51
N GLN A 288 -7.07 -1.24 23.39
CA GLN A 288 -6.61 -2.62 23.40
C GLN A 288 -5.08 -2.74 23.47
N GLU A 289 -4.34 -1.63 23.49
CA GLU A 289 -2.89 -1.59 23.36
C GLU A 289 -2.41 -2.47 22.18
N ALA A 290 -3.08 -2.38 21.03
CA ALA A 290 -2.87 -3.26 19.89
C ALA A 290 -2.68 -2.53 18.58
N VAL A 291 -1.93 -3.16 17.68
CA VAL A 291 -1.83 -2.84 16.26
C VAL A 291 -2.13 -4.10 15.45
N ILE A 292 -2.92 -3.93 14.41
CA ILE A 292 -3.21 -4.98 13.42
C ILE A 292 -2.78 -4.44 12.07
N ALA A 293 -1.70 -4.98 11.51
CA ALA A 293 -1.26 -4.65 10.17
C ALA A 293 -1.63 -5.77 9.20
N VAL A 294 -2.12 -5.38 8.04
CA VAL A 294 -2.45 -6.31 6.96
C VAL A 294 -1.93 -5.81 5.63
N THR A 295 -1.53 -6.73 4.78
CA THR A 295 -1.39 -6.52 3.33
C THR A 295 -2.41 -7.39 2.61
N SER A 296 -3.02 -6.86 1.56
CA SER A 296 -4.18 -7.46 0.92
C SER A 296 -4.27 -7.05 -0.55
N GLY A 297 -4.91 -7.87 -1.37
CA GLY A 297 -5.27 -7.56 -2.74
C GLY A 297 -6.79 -7.46 -2.92
N ASN A 298 -7.48 -6.76 -2.02
CA ASN A 298 -8.92 -6.74 -1.99
C ASN A 298 -9.54 -5.43 -2.48
N PHE A 299 -10.54 -5.55 -3.36
CA PHE A 299 -11.33 -4.42 -3.84
C PHE A 299 -12.81 -4.82 -3.99
N PRO A 300 -13.74 -4.06 -3.35
CA PRO A 300 -13.52 -2.96 -2.41
C PRO A 300 -12.86 -3.41 -1.10
N SER A 301 -12.12 -2.52 -0.44
CA SER A 301 -11.29 -2.83 0.74
C SER A 301 -12.07 -3.00 2.07
N LEU A 302 -13.40 -2.86 2.04
CA LEU A 302 -14.28 -2.87 3.21
C LEU A 302 -14.20 -4.16 4.06
N GLY A 303 -14.07 -5.32 3.41
CA GLY A 303 -14.15 -6.62 4.07
C GLY A 303 -13.10 -6.84 5.15
N VAL A 304 -11.88 -6.32 4.94
CA VAL A 304 -10.78 -6.49 5.90
C VAL A 304 -11.06 -5.72 7.19
N MET A 305 -11.46 -4.43 7.09
CA MET A 305 -11.71 -3.61 8.27
C MET A 305 -12.89 -4.16 9.09
N SER A 306 -13.98 -4.54 8.42
CA SER A 306 -15.13 -5.18 9.08
C SER A 306 -14.72 -6.47 9.80
N ALA A 307 -13.95 -7.34 9.16
CA ALA A 307 -13.50 -8.58 9.77
C ALA A 307 -12.59 -8.35 11.00
N VAL A 308 -11.72 -7.32 10.96
CA VAL A 308 -10.92 -6.94 12.13
C VAL A 308 -11.82 -6.53 13.29
N LEU A 309 -12.77 -5.62 13.06
CA LEU A 309 -13.65 -5.10 14.10
C LEU A 309 -14.62 -6.15 14.65
N GLU A 310 -15.14 -7.04 13.82
CA GLU A 310 -16.16 -8.03 14.18
C GLU A 310 -15.56 -9.29 14.81
N HIS A 311 -14.38 -9.71 14.41
CA HIS A 311 -13.81 -11.00 14.82
C HIS A 311 -12.51 -10.87 15.60
N LEU A 312 -11.55 -10.06 15.16
CA LEU A 312 -10.23 -10.02 15.78
C LEU A 312 -10.19 -9.10 17.01
N GLN A 313 -10.72 -7.88 16.91
CA GLN A 313 -10.74 -6.94 18.02
C GLN A 313 -11.45 -7.49 19.27
N PRO A 314 -12.62 -8.16 19.20
CA PRO A 314 -13.26 -8.76 20.36
C PRO A 314 -12.46 -9.93 20.97
N GLY A 315 -11.52 -10.49 20.24
CA GLY A 315 -10.60 -11.52 20.68
C GLY A 315 -9.38 -11.01 21.46
N LEU A 316 -9.22 -9.69 21.56
CA LEU A 316 -8.17 -9.06 22.35
C LEU A 316 -8.63 -8.94 23.80
N ALA A 317 -8.38 -9.97 24.61
CA ALA A 317 -8.79 -10.00 26.01
C ALA A 317 -8.15 -8.86 26.83
N PRO A 318 -8.77 -8.41 27.95
CA PRO A 318 -8.15 -7.47 28.85
C PRO A 318 -6.75 -7.94 29.28
N LEU A 319 -5.80 -7.02 29.29
CA LEU A 319 -4.44 -7.31 29.71
C LEU A 319 -4.33 -7.42 31.22
N THR A 320 -3.42 -8.24 31.69
CA THR A 320 -3.03 -8.33 33.08
C THR A 320 -1.74 -7.54 33.32
N ASP A 321 -1.51 -7.09 34.55
CA ASP A 321 -0.27 -6.37 34.93
C ASP A 321 0.96 -7.27 35.02
N ASN A 322 0.85 -8.52 34.63
CA ASN A 322 1.97 -9.46 34.66
C ASN A 322 3.08 -9.03 33.69
N PRO A 323 4.34 -9.23 34.05
CA PRO A 323 5.44 -8.99 33.12
C PRO A 323 5.28 -9.82 31.85
N VAL A 324 5.51 -9.20 30.70
CA VAL A 324 5.50 -9.89 29.41
C VAL A 324 6.68 -10.82 29.34
N GLN A 325 6.43 -12.09 29.07
CA GLN A 325 7.49 -13.08 28.83
C GLN A 325 7.83 -13.05 27.34
N ALA A 326 9.12 -12.90 27.04
CA ALA A 326 9.63 -13.03 25.68
C ALA A 326 9.33 -14.44 25.13
N GLY A 327 8.99 -14.53 23.88
CA GLY A 327 8.68 -15.76 23.17
C GLY A 327 8.59 -15.48 21.67
N ASP A 328 8.60 -16.53 20.86
CA ASP A 328 8.42 -16.37 19.42
C ASP A 328 6.96 -15.98 19.11
N PRO A 329 6.74 -15.13 18.11
CA PRO A 329 5.39 -14.84 17.63
C PRO A 329 4.79 -16.11 17.03
N GLU A 330 3.49 -16.26 17.21
CA GLU A 330 2.78 -17.37 16.57
C GLU A 330 2.81 -17.20 15.07
N GLN A 331 3.07 -18.30 14.36
CA GLN A 331 3.10 -18.31 12.90
C GLN A 331 1.81 -18.96 12.38
N ILE A 332 1.11 -18.24 11.49
CA ILE A 332 0.05 -18.84 10.72
C ILE A 332 0.72 -19.51 9.52
N SER A 333 0.70 -20.82 9.49
CA SER A 333 1.29 -21.62 8.40
C SER A 333 0.21 -22.21 7.50
N GLY A 334 0.59 -22.56 6.28
CA GLY A 334 -0.29 -23.23 5.33
C GLY A 334 -1.35 -22.32 4.68
N LEU A 335 -1.23 -21.03 4.88
CA LEU A 335 -2.12 -20.06 4.22
C LEU A 335 -1.73 -19.88 2.76
N GLU A 336 -2.71 -19.91 1.89
CA GLU A 336 -2.54 -19.72 0.45
C GLU A 336 -3.71 -18.88 -0.08
N VAL A 337 -3.43 -17.98 -1.01
CA VAL A 337 -4.53 -17.24 -1.65
C VAL A 337 -5.47 -18.19 -2.40
N PRO A 338 -6.77 -17.88 -2.50
CA PRO A 338 -7.75 -18.76 -3.11
C PRO A 338 -7.32 -19.19 -4.52
N TRP A 339 -7.35 -20.50 -4.77
CA TRP A 339 -6.99 -21.10 -6.03
C TRP A 339 -8.18 -21.90 -6.58
N PRO A 340 -8.52 -21.77 -7.87
CA PRO A 340 -9.64 -22.54 -8.46
C PRO A 340 -9.43 -24.05 -8.30
N ALA A 341 -10.49 -24.75 -8.00
CA ALA A 341 -10.47 -26.22 -7.98
C ALA A 341 -10.19 -26.79 -9.40
N GLY A 342 -9.59 -27.98 -9.48
CA GLY A 342 -9.28 -28.68 -10.73
C GLY A 342 -8.14 -29.71 -10.51
N ASP A 343 -8.09 -30.80 -11.30
CA ASP A 343 -7.31 -31.99 -10.98
C ASP A 343 -6.10 -32.25 -11.89
N GLY A 344 -5.66 -31.31 -12.74
CA GLY A 344 -4.67 -31.68 -13.73
C GLY A 344 -3.60 -30.67 -14.06
N ASP A 345 -2.44 -31.19 -14.46
CA ASP A 345 -1.48 -30.42 -15.25
C ASP A 345 -2.10 -29.96 -16.56
N PRO A 346 -1.68 -28.81 -17.11
CA PRO A 346 -2.10 -28.40 -18.44
C PRO A 346 -1.76 -29.50 -19.46
N VAL A 347 -2.76 -30.12 -20.05
CA VAL A 347 -2.54 -31.19 -21.04
C VAL A 347 -2.79 -30.62 -22.44
N GLY A 348 -1.70 -30.47 -23.19
CA GLY A 348 -1.71 -29.94 -24.55
C GLY A 348 -1.65 -28.42 -24.64
N PRO A 349 -1.18 -27.88 -25.77
CA PRO A 349 -1.11 -26.44 -25.98
C PRO A 349 -2.51 -25.84 -26.08
N VAL A 350 -2.76 -24.78 -25.32
CA VAL A 350 -3.94 -23.94 -25.44
C VAL A 350 -3.53 -22.64 -26.11
N ARG A 351 -4.05 -22.39 -27.29
CA ARG A 351 -3.85 -21.13 -28.00
C ARG A 351 -5.17 -20.42 -28.12
N THR A 352 -5.25 -19.18 -27.71
CA THR A 352 -6.41 -18.36 -27.99
C THR A 352 -6.12 -17.51 -29.23
N ALA A 353 -7.03 -17.51 -30.18
CA ALA A 353 -6.98 -16.61 -31.32
C ALA A 353 -7.91 -15.42 -31.03
N GLY A 354 -7.37 -14.27 -30.75
CA GLY A 354 -8.15 -13.05 -30.56
C GLY A 354 -7.81 -12.28 -29.29
N PRO A 355 -8.35 -11.07 -29.14
CA PRO A 355 -8.07 -10.22 -27.99
C PRO A 355 -8.58 -10.85 -26.70
N VAL A 356 -7.78 -10.71 -25.67
CA VAL A 356 -8.16 -11.10 -24.31
C VAL A 356 -9.25 -10.11 -23.81
N ARG A 357 -10.40 -10.63 -23.41
CA ARG A 357 -11.49 -9.83 -22.85
C ARG A 357 -11.24 -9.55 -21.38
N ASN A 358 -11.53 -8.32 -20.95
CA ASN A 358 -11.51 -7.94 -19.54
C ASN A 358 -12.87 -8.25 -18.90
N GLU A 359 -12.86 -8.92 -17.75
CA GLU A 359 -14.09 -9.31 -17.03
C GLU A 359 -14.58 -8.20 -16.07
N GLN A 360 -13.73 -7.22 -15.77
CA GLN A 360 -14.11 -6.10 -14.90
C GLN A 360 -15.08 -5.14 -15.61
N PRO A 361 -16.07 -4.56 -14.87
CA PRO A 361 -17.02 -3.61 -15.43
C PRO A 361 -16.32 -2.38 -16.02
N ALA A 362 -16.82 -1.85 -17.12
CA ALA A 362 -16.28 -0.66 -17.78
C ALA A 362 -16.24 0.58 -16.86
N GLU A 363 -17.17 0.69 -15.93
CA GLU A 363 -17.25 1.76 -14.93
C GLU A 363 -16.07 1.75 -13.94
N ALA A 364 -15.44 0.59 -13.73
CA ALA A 364 -14.21 0.47 -12.95
C ALA A 364 -12.96 0.89 -13.75
N LEU A 365 -13.08 1.09 -15.06
CA LEU A 365 -11.95 1.29 -15.96
C LEU A 365 -11.48 2.76 -16.04
N ASP A 366 -12.31 3.74 -15.74
CA ASP A 366 -11.98 5.16 -15.89
C ASP A 366 -10.88 5.65 -14.95
N GLN A 367 -10.62 4.92 -13.86
CA GLN A 367 -9.58 5.24 -12.88
C GLN A 367 -8.39 4.26 -12.89
N TRP A 368 -8.42 3.22 -13.74
CA TRP A 368 -7.55 2.07 -13.64
C TRP A 368 -6.79 1.81 -14.93
N TRP A 369 -5.50 1.60 -14.83
CA TRP A 369 -4.70 1.17 -15.95
C TRP A 369 -4.66 -0.37 -16.01
N PHE A 370 -5.13 -0.90 -17.12
CA PHE A 370 -4.95 -2.31 -17.43
C PHE A 370 -3.88 -2.46 -18.50
N PRO A 371 -2.81 -3.20 -18.23
CA PRO A 371 -1.90 -3.57 -19.31
C PRO A 371 -2.70 -4.24 -20.43
N ALA A 372 -2.66 -3.69 -21.62
CA ALA A 372 -3.33 -4.30 -22.76
C ALA A 372 -2.71 -5.67 -23.02
N LEU A 373 -3.55 -6.71 -22.88
CA LEU A 373 -3.20 -8.10 -23.16
C LEU A 373 -3.77 -8.46 -24.52
N ALA A 374 -2.91 -8.71 -25.51
CA ALA A 374 -3.35 -8.97 -26.87
C ALA A 374 -3.50 -10.47 -27.17
N ASP A 375 -2.54 -11.26 -26.75
CA ASP A 375 -2.49 -12.70 -27.03
C ASP A 375 -2.13 -13.46 -25.76
N ALA A 376 -2.67 -14.65 -25.59
CA ALA A 376 -2.25 -15.55 -24.53
C ALA A 376 -2.26 -17.01 -25.03
N ALA A 377 -1.18 -17.74 -24.73
CA ALA A 377 -1.08 -19.14 -25.06
C ALA A 377 -0.28 -19.90 -24.00
N VAL A 378 -0.73 -21.07 -23.61
CA VAL A 378 -0.01 -21.99 -22.74
C VAL A 378 0.53 -23.13 -23.60
N GLY A 379 1.82 -23.43 -23.47
CA GLY A 379 2.50 -24.48 -24.23
C GLY A 379 3.53 -25.22 -23.39
N ALA A 380 3.81 -26.47 -23.79
CA ALA A 380 4.88 -27.26 -23.20
C ALA A 380 6.24 -26.77 -23.71
N GLN A 381 7.20 -26.69 -22.81
CA GLN A 381 8.62 -26.42 -23.10
C GLN A 381 9.51 -27.50 -22.49
N GLN A 382 10.80 -27.51 -22.84
CA GLN A 382 11.75 -28.42 -22.19
C GLN A 382 11.80 -28.11 -20.68
N GLY A 383 11.23 -28.98 -19.87
CA GLY A 383 11.26 -28.87 -18.40
C GLY A 383 9.99 -28.34 -17.74
N GLY A 384 8.92 -28.03 -18.48
CA GLY A 384 7.68 -27.54 -17.85
C GLY A 384 6.66 -26.92 -18.80
N TRP A 385 5.87 -26.02 -18.28
CA TRP A 385 4.86 -25.26 -19.01
C TRP A 385 5.21 -23.77 -19.02
N GLN A 386 4.86 -23.10 -20.10
CA GLN A 386 5.12 -21.68 -20.28
C GLN A 386 3.87 -20.96 -20.79
N LEU A 387 3.57 -19.80 -20.20
CA LEU A 387 2.64 -18.83 -20.73
C LEU A 387 3.40 -17.89 -21.67
N GLN A 388 2.93 -17.76 -22.88
CA GLN A 388 3.33 -16.76 -23.84
C GLN A 388 2.21 -15.73 -23.96
N LEU A 389 2.52 -14.44 -23.85
CA LEU A 389 1.55 -13.36 -23.94
C LEU A 389 2.16 -12.11 -24.55
N THR A 390 1.32 -11.26 -25.11
CA THR A 390 1.70 -9.88 -25.48
C THR A 390 1.07 -8.93 -24.48
N LEU A 391 1.92 -8.35 -23.62
CA LEU A 391 1.50 -7.46 -22.54
C LEU A 391 2.02 -6.06 -22.79
N ALA A 392 1.15 -5.05 -22.76
CA ALA A 392 1.51 -3.66 -23.10
C ALA A 392 2.25 -3.53 -24.46
N GLY A 393 1.88 -4.38 -25.43
CA GLY A 393 2.52 -4.44 -26.76
C GLY A 393 3.88 -5.16 -26.80
N GLN A 394 4.36 -5.70 -25.68
CA GLN A 394 5.62 -6.44 -25.60
C GLN A 394 5.35 -7.95 -25.54
N PRO A 395 5.89 -8.75 -26.51
CA PRO A 395 5.88 -10.19 -26.40
C PRO A 395 6.71 -10.64 -25.19
N THR A 396 6.13 -11.41 -24.31
CA THR A 396 6.81 -11.95 -23.14
C THR A 396 6.44 -13.41 -22.90
N ALA A 397 7.29 -14.12 -22.18
CA ALA A 397 7.06 -15.50 -21.82
C ALA A 397 7.44 -15.70 -20.35
N VAL A 398 6.63 -16.49 -19.64
CA VAL A 398 6.83 -16.77 -18.22
C VAL A 398 6.59 -18.24 -17.94
N ASP A 399 7.48 -18.86 -17.17
CA ASP A 399 7.35 -20.26 -16.76
C ASP A 399 6.21 -20.44 -15.76
N LEU A 400 5.54 -21.59 -15.80
CA LEU A 400 4.34 -21.87 -15.03
C LEU A 400 4.55 -22.98 -14.02
N GLY A 401 4.19 -22.72 -12.75
CA GLY A 401 4.02 -23.75 -11.74
C GLY A 401 2.70 -24.51 -11.97
N THR A 402 2.71 -25.84 -11.78
CA THR A 402 1.51 -26.68 -11.95
C THR A 402 1.04 -27.28 -10.64
N SER A 403 1.95 -27.82 -9.82
CA SER A 403 1.63 -28.39 -8.51
C SER A 403 1.71 -27.37 -7.36
N ALA A 404 2.51 -26.33 -7.53
CA ALA A 404 2.73 -25.25 -6.58
C ALA A 404 2.98 -23.94 -7.31
N TRP A 405 3.00 -22.84 -6.57
CA TRP A 405 3.45 -21.55 -7.07
C TRP A 405 4.93 -21.62 -7.47
N LEU A 406 5.24 -21.14 -8.66
CA LEU A 406 6.62 -21.01 -9.18
C LEU A 406 6.99 -19.54 -9.22
N THR A 407 7.98 -19.15 -8.43
CA THR A 407 8.55 -17.81 -8.51
C THR A 407 9.49 -17.72 -9.72
N THR A 408 9.26 -16.74 -10.56
CA THR A 408 9.98 -16.48 -11.81
C THR A 408 9.99 -14.98 -12.11
N GLU A 409 10.41 -14.58 -13.29
CA GLU A 409 10.45 -13.19 -13.71
C GLU A 409 9.70 -13.00 -15.02
N LEU A 410 8.97 -11.90 -15.12
CA LEU A 410 8.35 -11.43 -16.34
C LEU A 410 9.20 -10.27 -16.88
N VAL A 411 9.48 -10.29 -18.19
CA VAL A 411 10.20 -9.20 -18.84
C VAL A 411 9.22 -8.11 -19.24
N ALA A 412 9.36 -6.94 -18.62
CA ALA A 412 8.59 -5.73 -18.88
C ALA A 412 9.32 -4.78 -19.87
N GLU A 413 8.83 -3.54 -19.93
CA GLU A 413 9.37 -2.50 -20.81
C GLU A 413 10.89 -2.30 -20.59
N GLN A 414 11.62 -2.02 -21.65
CA GLN A 414 13.08 -1.79 -21.64
C GLN A 414 13.89 -2.97 -21.08
N GLY A 415 13.31 -4.17 -20.99
CA GLY A 415 13.97 -5.36 -20.46
C GLY A 415 14.02 -5.44 -18.95
N HIS A 416 13.25 -4.60 -18.25
CA HIS A 416 13.12 -4.67 -16.81
C HIS A 416 12.50 -6.01 -16.38
N ARG A 417 12.99 -6.59 -15.28
CA ARG A 417 12.54 -7.88 -14.77
C ARG A 417 11.60 -7.66 -13.59
N VAL A 418 10.36 -8.13 -13.74
CA VAL A 418 9.34 -8.03 -12.70
C VAL A 418 9.18 -9.40 -12.05
N PRO A 419 9.45 -9.53 -10.75
CA PRO A 419 9.26 -10.79 -10.04
C PRO A 419 7.78 -11.16 -9.99
N VAL A 420 7.47 -12.36 -10.43
CA VAL A 420 6.11 -12.91 -10.40
C VAL A 420 6.11 -14.33 -9.85
N ALA A 421 5.04 -14.69 -9.17
CA ALA A 421 4.74 -16.07 -8.88
C ALA A 421 3.62 -16.54 -9.78
N THR A 422 3.79 -17.68 -10.41
CA THR A 422 2.86 -18.23 -11.39
C THR A 422 2.29 -19.55 -10.92
N ARG A 423 1.04 -19.79 -11.28
CA ARG A 423 0.41 -21.09 -11.12
C ARG A 423 -0.55 -21.34 -12.27
N CYS A 424 -0.59 -22.59 -12.75
CA CYS A 424 -1.44 -23.00 -13.84
C CYS A 424 -2.19 -24.27 -13.50
N ARG A 425 -3.45 -24.36 -13.95
CA ARG A 425 -4.29 -25.55 -13.77
C ARG A 425 -5.25 -25.71 -14.93
N ARG A 426 -5.64 -26.95 -15.19
CA ARG A 426 -6.67 -27.28 -16.19
C ARG A 426 -7.87 -27.96 -15.52
N ASP A 427 -9.04 -27.54 -15.92
CA ASP A 427 -10.31 -28.21 -15.62
C ASP A 427 -11.09 -28.39 -16.95
N GLY A 428 -11.21 -29.62 -17.38
CA GLY A 428 -11.82 -29.94 -18.69
C GLY A 428 -11.14 -29.23 -19.85
N ALA A 429 -11.88 -28.38 -20.57
CA ALA A 429 -11.40 -27.57 -21.68
C ALA A 429 -10.81 -26.22 -21.25
N THR A 430 -10.91 -25.85 -19.97
CA THR A 430 -10.49 -24.55 -19.44
C THR A 430 -9.13 -24.65 -18.79
N THR A 431 -8.21 -23.73 -19.14
CA THR A 431 -6.94 -23.57 -18.47
C THR A 431 -6.93 -22.23 -17.73
N THR A 432 -6.70 -22.27 -16.42
CA THR A 432 -6.56 -21.08 -15.59
C THR A 432 -5.10 -20.86 -15.25
N VAL A 433 -4.62 -19.66 -15.49
CA VAL A 433 -3.26 -19.22 -15.13
C VAL A 433 -3.38 -18.03 -14.21
N SER A 434 -2.60 -18.04 -13.14
CA SER A 434 -2.48 -16.90 -12.22
C SER A 434 -1.04 -16.37 -12.21
N LEU A 435 -0.92 -15.06 -12.29
CA LEU A 435 0.35 -14.31 -12.13
C LEU A 435 0.18 -13.37 -10.95
N ALA A 436 0.85 -13.65 -9.85
CA ALA A 436 0.94 -12.77 -8.70
C ALA A 436 2.22 -11.91 -8.82
N PHE A 437 2.07 -10.60 -8.84
CA PHE A 437 3.18 -9.64 -8.85
C PHE A 437 3.64 -9.44 -7.41
N ILE A 438 4.56 -10.27 -6.95
CA ILE A 438 4.86 -10.50 -5.54
C ILE A 438 5.48 -9.32 -4.79
N ASP A 439 5.88 -8.25 -5.49
CA ASP A 439 6.27 -6.95 -4.91
C ASP A 439 5.08 -5.98 -4.73
N THR A 440 3.89 -6.41 -5.10
CA THR A 440 2.67 -5.57 -5.10
C THR A 440 1.45 -6.40 -4.68
N PRO A 441 0.30 -5.78 -4.40
CA PRO A 441 -0.92 -6.54 -4.10
C PRO A 441 -1.62 -7.14 -5.34
N HIS A 442 -1.06 -7.01 -6.53
CA HIS A 442 -1.76 -7.32 -7.77
C HIS A 442 -1.60 -8.78 -8.17
N ARG A 443 -2.70 -9.36 -8.61
CA ARG A 443 -2.75 -10.70 -9.19
C ARG A 443 -3.64 -10.70 -10.43
N LEU A 444 -3.06 -11.13 -11.56
CA LEU A 444 -3.76 -11.34 -12.82
C LEU A 444 -4.14 -12.80 -12.94
N THR A 445 -5.40 -13.08 -13.19
CA THR A 445 -5.90 -14.41 -13.54
C THR A 445 -6.34 -14.42 -14.99
N LEU A 446 -5.85 -15.39 -15.76
CA LEU A 446 -6.22 -15.66 -17.14
C LEU A 446 -7.01 -16.95 -17.20
N THR A 447 -8.18 -16.91 -17.80
CA THR A 447 -8.99 -18.09 -18.14
C THR A 447 -8.92 -18.29 -19.64
N LEU A 448 -8.31 -19.39 -20.10
CA LEU A 448 -8.08 -19.70 -21.49
C LEU A 448 -8.95 -20.89 -21.91
N THR A 449 -9.65 -20.75 -23.05
CA THR A 449 -10.43 -21.78 -23.70
C THR A 449 -10.10 -21.81 -25.19
N GLU A 450 -10.65 -22.78 -25.94
CA GLU A 450 -10.51 -22.80 -27.40
C GLU A 450 -11.17 -21.58 -28.07
N ASP A 451 -12.18 -21.00 -27.44
CA ASP A 451 -12.95 -19.86 -27.97
C ASP A 451 -12.36 -18.48 -27.63
N GLY A 452 -11.35 -18.40 -26.74
CA GLY A 452 -10.76 -17.14 -26.36
C GLY A 452 -10.14 -17.12 -24.95
N ALA A 453 -9.71 -15.95 -24.53
CA ALA A 453 -9.19 -15.71 -23.18
C ALA A 453 -9.94 -14.58 -22.47
N VAL A 454 -10.04 -14.71 -21.16
CA VAL A 454 -10.59 -13.69 -20.26
C VAL A 454 -9.55 -13.37 -19.20
N GLN A 455 -9.30 -12.08 -18.95
CA GLN A 455 -8.44 -11.61 -17.86
C GLN A 455 -9.27 -11.03 -16.71
N ARG A 456 -8.80 -11.27 -15.50
CA ARG A 456 -9.35 -10.69 -14.28
C ARG A 456 -8.23 -10.34 -13.32
N TRP A 457 -8.24 -9.12 -12.80
CA TRP A 457 -7.39 -8.69 -11.70
C TRP A 457 -8.12 -8.84 -10.37
N ASN A 458 -7.42 -9.23 -9.30
CA ASN A 458 -7.96 -9.15 -7.93
C ASN A 458 -8.18 -7.67 -7.56
N CYS A 459 -7.15 -6.87 -7.77
CA CYS A 459 -7.17 -5.42 -7.76
C CYS A 459 -6.23 -4.93 -8.86
N PRO A 460 -6.67 -4.05 -9.77
CA PRO A 460 -5.82 -3.56 -10.84
C PRO A 460 -4.83 -2.49 -10.35
N PRO A 461 -3.65 -2.36 -11.00
CA PRO A 461 -2.71 -1.29 -10.69
C PRO A 461 -3.33 0.10 -10.84
N LEU A 462 -2.98 1.05 -9.95
CA LEU A 462 -3.49 2.42 -9.99
C LEU A 462 -2.63 3.32 -10.90
N ASN A 463 -3.28 4.35 -11.47
CA ASN A 463 -2.63 5.53 -12.08
C ASN A 463 -1.71 5.25 -13.27
N GLY A 464 -1.97 4.21 -14.06
CA GLY A 464 -1.22 3.98 -15.30
C GLY A 464 0.27 3.69 -15.10
N ALA A 465 0.63 3.10 -13.97
CA ALA A 465 2.01 2.68 -13.74
C ALA A 465 2.47 1.70 -14.83
N PRO A 466 3.68 1.85 -15.40
CA PRO A 466 4.22 0.87 -16.32
C PRO A 466 4.35 -0.49 -15.61
N LEU A 467 4.34 -1.57 -16.38
CA LEU A 467 4.45 -2.92 -15.82
C LEU A 467 5.73 -3.08 -14.95
N ALA A 468 6.82 -2.45 -15.39
CA ALA A 468 8.06 -2.37 -14.62
C ALA A 468 7.86 -1.75 -13.22
N GLY A 469 6.94 -0.81 -13.05
CA GLY A 469 6.59 -0.20 -11.76
C GLY A 469 5.91 -1.14 -10.76
N LEU A 470 5.62 -2.39 -11.16
CA LEU A 470 5.15 -3.46 -10.28
C LEU A 470 6.31 -4.22 -9.60
N SER A 471 7.53 -3.72 -9.68
CA SER A 471 8.72 -4.27 -9.03
C SER A 471 9.31 -3.27 -8.04
N VAL A 472 9.87 -3.78 -6.95
CA VAL A 472 10.61 -3.00 -5.96
C VAL A 472 11.89 -2.40 -6.55
N ASP A 473 12.51 -3.06 -7.52
CA ASP A 473 13.76 -2.63 -8.14
C ASP A 473 13.55 -1.63 -9.31
N TYR A 474 12.31 -1.19 -9.54
CA TYR A 474 12.01 -0.22 -10.60
C TYR A 474 12.42 1.20 -10.21
N GLU A 475 13.50 1.69 -10.80
CA GLU A 475 13.83 3.12 -10.80
C GLU A 475 13.04 3.80 -11.92
N THR A 476 12.22 4.80 -11.57
CA THR A 476 11.52 5.61 -12.58
C THR A 476 12.53 6.31 -13.46
N VAL A 477 12.65 5.85 -14.70
CA VAL A 477 13.47 6.55 -15.70
C VAL A 477 12.82 7.90 -15.98
N THR A 478 13.46 8.98 -15.55
CA THR A 478 13.07 10.34 -15.95
C THR A 478 13.06 10.39 -17.48
N PRO A 479 11.96 10.79 -18.14
CA PRO A 479 12.00 11.03 -19.56
C PRO A 479 13.14 12.01 -19.84
N ASN A 480 14.05 11.64 -20.73
CA ASN A 480 15.12 12.53 -21.17
C ASN A 480 14.52 13.92 -21.44
N ARG A 481 15.05 14.94 -20.77
CA ARG A 481 14.75 16.34 -21.07
C ARG A 481 15.16 16.57 -22.53
N ALA A 482 14.17 16.53 -23.43
CA ALA A 482 14.32 17.02 -24.79
C ALA A 482 13.84 18.49 -24.83
#